data_e3ed84fc1b66dc6b962c4c8c44232cf6
#
_entry.id   e3ed84fc1b66dc6b962c4c8c44232cf6
#
_cell.length_a   1.000
_cell.length_b   1.000
_cell.length_c   1.000
_cell.angle_alpha   90.00
_cell.angle_beta   90.00
_cell.angle_gamma   90.00
#
_symmetry.space_group_name_H-M   'P 1'
#
loop_
_entity.id
_entity.type
_entity.pdbx_description
1 polymer ?
#
loop_
_entity_poly.entity_id
_entity_poly.type
_entity_poly.pdbx_seq_one_letter_code
_entity_poly.pdbx_strand_id
1 'polypeptide(L)'
;LQQVQHRLMIGDLLGQAFSGLSLGSILLLAALGLAITYGLLGVINMAHGEMLMLGAYSAYLVQGLFQQFAPQWLALYPLAALPVAFAITAGIGMLLERTVIRHLYGRPLETLLATWGISLVLIQLVRVLFGAQNVEVANPAWLSGGVQLLPNLVLPWNRIAVIAFVLLVLAMTWLLLNKTRLGMNVRAVTQNRAMAACCGVPTGRVDMLAFGLGSGIAGLGGVALSQLGNVGPELGQGYIIDSFLVVVLGGVGQLAGTVAAAFGLGIVNKILEPQIGAVLGKILILVLIVLFIQKRPQGLFALKGRVID
;
A
#
# COMPACT_ATOMS: atom_id res chain seq x y z
N LEU A 1 42.02 -8.48 -11.17
CA LEU A 1 41.16 -9.24 -10.26
C LEU A 1 40.47 -8.32 -9.23
N GLN A 2 41.20 -7.47 -8.50
CA GLN A 2 40.59 -6.55 -7.52
C GLN A 2 39.62 -5.54 -8.13
N GLN A 3 39.93 -4.99 -9.30
CA GLN A 3 39.05 -4.05 -9.99
C GLN A 3 37.77 -4.72 -10.49
N VAL A 4 37.86 -5.97 -10.94
CA VAL A 4 36.72 -6.76 -11.39
C VAL A 4 35.80 -7.10 -10.20
N GLN A 5 36.39 -7.51 -9.07
CA GLN A 5 35.63 -7.77 -7.84
C GLN A 5 34.95 -6.53 -7.32
N HIS A 6 35.60 -5.36 -7.40
CA HIS A 6 35.03 -4.09 -6.98
C HIS A 6 33.83 -3.68 -7.85
N ARG A 7 33.95 -3.86 -9.17
CA ARG A 7 32.82 -3.61 -10.10
C ARG A 7 31.65 -4.55 -9.89
N LEU A 8 31.92 -5.84 -9.63
CA LEU A 8 30.88 -6.82 -9.31
C LEU A 8 30.15 -6.45 -8.01
N MET A 9 30.88 -6.03 -6.98
CA MET A 9 30.31 -5.60 -5.71
C MET A 9 29.43 -4.36 -5.85
N ILE A 10 29.85 -3.39 -6.64
CA ILE A 10 29.05 -2.19 -6.94
C ILE A 10 27.78 -2.54 -7.69
N GLY A 11 27.86 -3.43 -8.69
CA GLY A 11 26.71 -3.93 -9.43
C GLY A 11 25.70 -4.64 -8.53
N ASP A 12 26.15 -5.48 -7.59
CA ASP A 12 25.28 -6.15 -6.63
C ASP A 12 24.62 -5.18 -5.67
N LEU A 13 25.36 -4.19 -5.15
CA LEU A 13 24.80 -3.16 -4.27
C LEU A 13 23.75 -2.31 -4.98
N LEU A 14 24.01 -1.93 -6.23
CA LEU A 14 23.04 -1.17 -7.03
C LEU A 14 21.79 -2.00 -7.33
N GLY A 15 21.94 -3.29 -7.62
CA GLY A 15 20.83 -4.21 -7.81
C GLY A 15 19.97 -4.35 -6.55
N GLN A 16 20.60 -4.48 -5.39
CA GLN A 16 19.92 -4.55 -4.09
C GLN A 16 19.21 -3.23 -3.77
N ALA A 17 19.84 -2.09 -4.05
CA ALA A 17 19.22 -0.78 -3.85
C ALA A 17 18.00 -0.61 -4.75
N PHE A 18 18.07 -1.02 -6.01
CA PHE A 18 16.93 -0.99 -6.93
C PHE A 18 15.79 -1.92 -6.47
N SER A 19 16.10 -3.13 -6.02
CA SER A 19 15.10 -4.04 -5.46
C SER A 19 14.48 -3.45 -4.19
N GLY A 20 15.27 -2.76 -3.37
CA GLY A 20 14.79 -2.03 -2.20
C GLY A 20 13.87 -0.88 -2.56
N LEU A 21 14.17 -0.12 -3.60
CA LEU A 21 13.28 0.93 -4.12
C LEU A 21 11.97 0.34 -4.64
N SER A 22 12.01 -0.78 -5.32
CA SER A 22 10.81 -1.47 -5.81
C SER A 22 9.93 -1.94 -4.64
N LEU A 23 10.53 -2.59 -3.65
CA LEU A 23 9.81 -3.01 -2.44
C LEU A 23 9.27 -1.81 -1.68
N GLY A 24 10.07 -0.76 -1.53
CA GLY A 24 9.66 0.49 -0.89
C GLY A 24 8.50 1.16 -1.60
N SER A 25 8.46 1.11 -2.93
CA SER A 25 7.35 1.63 -3.73
C SER A 25 6.04 0.89 -3.44
N ILE A 26 6.10 -0.44 -3.35
CA ILE A 26 4.93 -1.25 -3.01
C ILE A 26 4.48 -0.97 -1.57
N LEU A 27 5.41 -0.91 -0.63
CA LEU A 27 5.12 -0.55 0.76
C LEU A 27 4.53 0.86 0.86
N LEU A 28 5.03 1.81 0.08
CA LEU A 28 4.49 3.16 0.02
C LEU A 28 3.04 3.14 -0.45
N LEU A 29 2.74 2.41 -1.50
CA LEU A 29 1.39 2.36 -2.06
C LEU A 29 0.40 1.71 -1.08
N ALA A 30 0.80 0.62 -0.42
CA ALA A 30 0.01 0.00 0.63
C ALA A 30 -0.16 0.93 1.84
N ALA A 31 0.92 1.55 2.28
CA ALA A 31 0.90 2.44 3.44
C ALA A 31 0.20 3.77 3.16
N LEU A 32 0.20 4.25 1.93
CA LEU A 32 -0.46 5.50 1.55
C LEU A 32 -1.96 5.43 1.81
N GLY A 33 -2.60 4.33 1.41
CA GLY A 33 -4.00 4.09 1.72
C GLY A 33 -4.25 4.02 3.23
N LEU A 34 -3.39 3.32 3.94
CA LEU A 34 -3.47 3.22 5.41
C LEU A 34 -3.20 4.56 6.10
N ALA A 35 -2.30 5.38 5.55
CA ALA A 35 -2.03 6.71 6.08
C ALA A 35 -3.27 7.60 6.03
N ILE A 36 -4.11 7.45 5.03
CA ILE A 36 -5.36 8.16 4.93
C ILE A 36 -6.36 7.65 5.98
N THR A 37 -6.55 6.33 6.09
CA THR A 37 -7.54 5.77 7.00
C THR A 37 -7.12 5.88 8.46
N TYR A 38 -5.89 5.52 8.78
CA TYR A 38 -5.38 5.57 10.16
C TYR A 38 -4.87 6.96 10.55
N GLY A 39 -4.11 7.60 9.65
CA GLY A 39 -3.49 8.89 9.94
C GLY A 39 -4.48 10.05 9.99
N LEU A 40 -5.46 10.07 9.11
CA LEU A 40 -6.43 11.17 9.02
C LEU A 40 -7.73 10.86 9.75
N LEU A 41 -8.27 9.66 9.64
CA LEU A 41 -9.53 9.27 10.27
C LEU A 41 -9.35 8.66 11.66
N GLY A 42 -8.16 8.21 12.03
CA GLY A 42 -7.88 7.58 13.31
C GLY A 42 -8.44 6.17 13.44
N VAL A 43 -8.72 5.49 12.34
CA VAL A 43 -9.31 4.16 12.30
C VAL A 43 -8.24 3.10 12.06
N ILE A 44 -8.14 2.13 12.97
CA ILE A 44 -7.26 0.97 12.78
C ILE A 44 -8.01 -0.07 11.95
N ASN A 45 -7.64 -0.19 10.67
CA ASN A 45 -8.29 -1.10 9.74
C ASN A 45 -7.41 -2.31 9.46
N MET A 46 -7.69 -3.43 10.12
CA MET A 46 -6.96 -4.67 9.87
C MET A 46 -7.35 -5.33 8.54
N ALA A 47 -8.48 -4.96 7.96
CA ALA A 47 -8.89 -5.43 6.64
C ALA A 47 -8.20 -4.68 5.48
N HIS A 48 -7.36 -3.69 5.77
CA HIS A 48 -6.67 -2.92 4.74
C HIS A 48 -5.77 -3.80 3.85
N GLY A 49 -5.08 -4.79 4.45
CA GLY A 49 -4.30 -5.76 3.69
C GLY A 49 -5.14 -6.58 2.71
N GLU A 50 -6.39 -6.86 3.06
CA GLU A 50 -7.31 -7.60 2.18
C GLU A 50 -7.77 -6.76 0.98
N MET A 51 -7.69 -5.43 1.07
CA MET A 51 -7.91 -4.56 -0.09
C MET A 51 -6.82 -4.72 -1.15
N LEU A 52 -5.57 -4.94 -0.72
CA LEU A 52 -4.49 -5.34 -1.62
C LEU A 52 -4.80 -6.66 -2.32
N MET A 53 -5.24 -7.66 -1.58
CA MET A 53 -5.65 -8.95 -2.12
C MET A 53 -6.79 -8.78 -3.14
N LEU A 54 -7.82 -8.03 -2.82
CA LEU A 54 -8.95 -7.78 -3.70
C LEU A 54 -8.52 -7.05 -4.98
N GLY A 55 -7.61 -6.10 -4.89
CA GLY A 55 -7.04 -5.44 -6.06
C GLY A 55 -6.29 -6.39 -6.97
N ALA A 56 -5.49 -7.29 -6.39
CA ALA A 56 -4.77 -8.31 -7.15
C ALA A 56 -5.72 -9.29 -7.85
N TYR A 57 -6.77 -9.75 -7.18
CA TYR A 57 -7.79 -10.59 -7.79
C TYR A 57 -8.62 -9.85 -8.84
N SER A 58 -8.81 -8.55 -8.70
CA SER A 58 -9.45 -7.73 -9.74
C SER A 58 -8.62 -7.72 -11.02
N ALA A 59 -7.30 -7.62 -10.90
CA ALA A 59 -6.40 -7.74 -12.04
C ALA A 59 -6.51 -9.11 -12.70
N TYR A 60 -6.59 -10.18 -11.91
CA TYR A 60 -6.80 -11.53 -12.41
C TYR A 60 -8.12 -11.68 -13.17
N LEU A 61 -9.21 -11.13 -12.64
CA LEU A 61 -10.52 -11.15 -13.30
C LEU A 61 -10.50 -10.39 -14.63
N VAL A 62 -9.89 -9.21 -14.65
CA VAL A 62 -9.77 -8.40 -15.87
C VAL A 62 -8.94 -9.13 -16.93
N GLN A 63 -7.85 -9.77 -16.53
CA GLN A 63 -7.07 -10.60 -17.44
C GLN A 63 -7.91 -11.72 -18.04
N GLY A 64 -8.68 -12.43 -17.20
CA GLY A 64 -9.57 -13.49 -17.65
C GLY A 64 -10.64 -13.01 -18.64
N LEU A 65 -11.24 -11.86 -18.37
CA LEU A 65 -12.22 -11.26 -19.28
C LEU A 65 -11.60 -10.86 -20.62
N PHE A 66 -10.39 -10.30 -20.62
CA PHE A 66 -9.69 -9.98 -21.87
C PHE A 66 -9.33 -11.25 -22.66
N GLN A 67 -8.95 -12.33 -21.99
CA GLN A 67 -8.67 -13.60 -22.66
C GLN A 67 -9.89 -14.20 -23.34
N GLN A 68 -11.08 -14.08 -22.74
CA GLN A 68 -12.32 -14.61 -23.27
C GLN A 68 -12.92 -13.76 -24.38
N PHE A 69 -12.96 -12.44 -24.20
CA PHE A 69 -13.75 -11.54 -25.05
C PHE A 69 -12.92 -10.72 -26.02
N ALA A 70 -11.67 -10.41 -25.70
CA ALA A 70 -10.81 -9.55 -26.50
C ALA A 70 -9.34 -9.98 -26.44
N PRO A 71 -8.99 -11.21 -26.92
CA PRO A 71 -7.61 -11.69 -26.82
C PRO A 71 -6.58 -10.80 -27.55
N GLN A 72 -6.99 -10.07 -28.58
CA GLN A 72 -6.12 -9.15 -29.30
C GLN A 72 -5.71 -7.91 -28.48
N TRP A 73 -6.47 -7.59 -27.43
CA TRP A 73 -6.21 -6.46 -26.54
C TRP A 73 -5.60 -6.87 -25.20
N LEU A 74 -5.21 -8.15 -25.06
CA LEU A 74 -4.72 -8.70 -23.79
C LEU A 74 -3.53 -7.91 -23.21
N ALA A 75 -2.67 -7.36 -24.07
CA ALA A 75 -1.53 -6.55 -23.61
C ALA A 75 -1.95 -5.26 -22.87
N LEU A 76 -3.19 -4.82 -23.00
CA LEU A 76 -3.71 -3.60 -22.36
C LEU A 76 -4.50 -3.87 -21.10
N TYR A 77 -4.58 -5.13 -20.62
CA TYR A 77 -5.36 -5.45 -19.44
C TYR A 77 -4.92 -4.71 -18.17
N PRO A 78 -3.62 -4.43 -17.91
CA PRO A 78 -3.26 -3.68 -16.70
C PRO A 78 -3.87 -2.29 -16.65
N LEU A 79 -3.96 -1.61 -17.79
CA LEU A 79 -4.55 -0.28 -17.88
C LEU A 79 -6.06 -0.30 -17.56
N ALA A 80 -6.76 -1.36 -17.94
CA ALA A 80 -8.16 -1.56 -17.59
C ALA A 80 -8.33 -2.06 -16.15
N ALA A 81 -7.37 -2.85 -15.66
CA ALA A 81 -7.40 -3.40 -14.29
C ALA A 81 -7.29 -2.30 -13.23
N LEU A 82 -6.54 -1.23 -13.49
CA LEU A 82 -6.36 -0.15 -12.52
C LEU A 82 -7.69 0.53 -12.13
N PRO A 83 -8.52 1.05 -13.05
CA PRO A 83 -9.81 1.63 -12.68
C PRO A 83 -10.77 0.60 -12.05
N VAL A 84 -10.77 -0.62 -12.56
CA VAL A 84 -11.65 -1.68 -12.04
C VAL A 84 -11.29 -2.04 -10.62
N ALA A 85 -10.00 -2.25 -10.33
CA ALA A 85 -9.53 -2.55 -8.98
C ALA A 85 -9.82 -1.40 -8.01
N PHE A 86 -9.59 -0.15 -8.44
CA PHE A 86 -9.92 1.02 -7.64
C PHE A 86 -11.41 1.08 -7.34
N ALA A 87 -12.26 0.89 -8.33
CA ALA A 87 -13.70 0.94 -8.16
C ALA A 87 -14.22 -0.15 -7.21
N ILE A 88 -13.73 -1.39 -7.36
CA ILE A 88 -14.14 -2.52 -6.52
C ILE A 88 -13.70 -2.29 -5.07
N THR A 89 -12.43 -1.98 -4.85
CA THR A 89 -11.88 -1.83 -3.50
C THR A 89 -12.40 -0.57 -2.80
N ALA A 90 -12.55 0.53 -3.51
CA ALA A 90 -13.15 1.74 -2.98
C ALA A 90 -14.62 1.51 -2.62
N GLY A 91 -15.36 0.81 -3.48
CA GLY A 91 -16.76 0.48 -3.23
C GLY A 91 -16.93 -0.40 -2.00
N ILE A 92 -16.09 -1.43 -1.84
CA ILE A 92 -16.08 -2.30 -0.66
C ILE A 92 -15.68 -1.51 0.59
N GLY A 93 -14.67 -0.65 0.49
CA GLY A 93 -14.25 0.21 1.59
C GLY A 93 -15.35 1.17 2.04
N MET A 94 -16.05 1.81 1.10
CA MET A 94 -17.18 2.68 1.40
C MET A 94 -18.34 1.91 2.04
N LEU A 95 -18.61 0.70 1.57
CA LEU A 95 -19.64 -0.17 2.16
C LEU A 95 -19.29 -0.55 3.60
N LEU A 96 -18.05 -0.94 3.86
CA LEU A 96 -17.57 -1.29 5.20
C LEU A 96 -17.63 -0.09 6.14
N GLU A 97 -17.22 1.07 5.68
CA GLU A 97 -17.31 2.30 6.49
C GLU A 97 -18.76 2.59 6.86
N ARG A 98 -19.65 2.56 5.88
CA ARG A 98 -21.04 2.92 6.08
C ARG A 98 -21.81 1.93 6.97
N THR A 99 -21.46 0.64 6.91
CA THR A 99 -22.17 -0.39 7.67
C THR A 99 -21.55 -0.69 9.03
N VAL A 100 -20.24 -0.71 9.15
CA VAL A 100 -19.53 -1.18 10.34
C VAL A 100 -18.75 -0.05 11.01
N ILE A 101 -17.85 0.61 10.28
CA ILE A 101 -16.85 1.52 10.85
C ILE A 101 -17.50 2.79 11.37
N ARG A 102 -18.57 3.24 10.74
CA ARG A 102 -19.34 4.43 11.16
C ARG A 102 -19.75 4.38 12.63
N HIS A 103 -20.10 3.22 13.13
CA HIS A 103 -20.56 3.02 14.52
C HIS A 103 -19.41 2.83 15.50
N LEU A 104 -18.17 2.72 15.01
CA LEU A 104 -17.00 2.35 15.82
C LEU A 104 -15.97 3.49 15.96
N TYR A 105 -16.26 4.68 15.45
CA TYR A 105 -15.38 5.84 15.64
C TYR A 105 -15.23 6.15 17.14
N GLY A 106 -13.97 6.36 17.56
CA GLY A 106 -13.63 6.58 18.96
C GLY A 106 -13.47 5.31 19.79
N ARG A 107 -13.60 4.14 19.19
CA ARG A 107 -13.44 2.84 19.83
C ARG A 107 -12.37 2.01 19.14
N PRO A 108 -11.07 2.30 19.40
CA PRO A 108 -9.99 1.70 18.58
C PRO A 108 -9.91 0.19 18.74
N LEU A 109 -10.12 -0.36 19.93
CA LEU A 109 -10.04 -1.81 20.15
C LEU A 109 -11.17 -2.55 19.44
N GLU A 110 -12.39 -2.03 19.52
CA GLU A 110 -13.56 -2.63 18.86
C GLU A 110 -13.43 -2.57 17.34
N THR A 111 -12.90 -1.46 16.80
CA THR A 111 -12.59 -1.32 15.38
C THR A 111 -11.56 -2.33 14.92
N LEU A 112 -10.50 -2.52 15.71
CA LEU A 112 -9.46 -3.52 15.42
C LEU A 112 -10.06 -4.92 15.31
N LEU A 113 -10.87 -5.33 16.28
CA LEU A 113 -11.47 -6.66 16.30
C LEU A 113 -12.50 -6.84 15.18
N ALA A 114 -13.34 -5.85 14.94
CA ALA A 114 -14.34 -5.89 13.88
C ALA A 114 -13.70 -6.00 12.50
N THR A 115 -12.68 -5.19 12.23
CA THR A 115 -11.98 -5.22 10.94
C THR A 115 -11.17 -6.49 10.75
N TRP A 116 -10.61 -7.06 11.83
CA TRP A 116 -9.95 -8.35 11.76
C TRP A 116 -10.93 -9.47 11.40
N GLY A 117 -12.11 -9.47 11.99
CA GLY A 117 -13.18 -10.39 11.60
C GLY A 117 -13.59 -10.24 10.15
N ILE A 118 -13.72 -9.01 9.67
CA ILE A 118 -14.01 -8.71 8.27
C ILE A 118 -12.89 -9.24 7.36
N SER A 119 -11.64 -9.11 7.76
CA SER A 119 -10.52 -9.63 6.98
C SER A 119 -10.60 -11.14 6.81
N LEU A 120 -10.96 -11.87 7.86
CA LEU A 120 -11.15 -13.32 7.79
C LEU A 120 -12.30 -13.69 6.85
N VAL A 121 -13.40 -12.94 6.89
CA VAL A 121 -14.54 -13.15 5.99
C VAL A 121 -14.13 -12.92 4.53
N LEU A 122 -13.39 -11.86 4.25
CA LEU A 122 -12.92 -11.55 2.89
C LEU A 122 -11.96 -12.63 2.35
N ILE A 123 -11.03 -13.10 3.18
CA ILE A 123 -10.12 -14.19 2.80
C ILE A 123 -10.90 -15.45 2.47
N GLN A 124 -11.86 -15.81 3.31
CA GLN A 124 -12.66 -17.02 3.11
C GLN A 124 -13.56 -16.90 1.88
N LEU A 125 -14.12 -15.71 1.64
CA LEU A 125 -14.92 -15.45 0.46
C LEU A 125 -14.10 -15.64 -0.84
N VAL A 126 -12.87 -15.12 -0.85
CA VAL A 126 -11.96 -15.30 -1.98
C VAL A 126 -11.59 -16.77 -2.18
N ARG A 127 -11.35 -17.52 -1.10
CA ARG A 127 -11.08 -18.96 -1.19
C ARG A 127 -12.25 -19.75 -1.80
N VAL A 128 -13.47 -19.37 -1.46
CA VAL A 128 -14.67 -20.00 -2.02
C VAL A 128 -14.84 -19.64 -3.49
N LEU A 129 -14.61 -18.38 -3.87
CA LEU A 129 -14.84 -17.91 -5.25
C LEU A 129 -13.70 -18.31 -6.21
N PHE A 130 -12.45 -18.22 -5.79
CA PHE A 130 -11.28 -18.42 -6.66
C PHE A 130 -10.43 -19.64 -6.30
N GLY A 131 -10.72 -20.29 -5.20
CA GLY A 131 -9.94 -21.41 -4.69
C GLY A 131 -8.83 -20.97 -3.74
N ALA A 132 -8.28 -21.96 -3.02
CA ALA A 132 -7.23 -21.73 -2.02
C ALA A 132 -5.81 -21.66 -2.60
N GLN A 133 -5.63 -22.05 -3.86
CA GLN A 133 -4.33 -22.05 -4.53
C GLN A 133 -4.01 -20.67 -5.10
N ASN A 134 -2.72 -20.37 -5.17
CA ASN A 134 -2.25 -19.15 -5.80
C ASN A 134 -2.55 -19.18 -7.31
N VAL A 135 -2.96 -18.04 -7.82
CA VAL A 135 -3.17 -17.82 -9.25
C VAL A 135 -2.10 -16.90 -9.80
N GLU A 136 -1.81 -17.04 -11.08
CA GLU A 136 -0.78 -16.25 -11.75
C GLU A 136 -1.43 -15.26 -12.70
N VAL A 137 -0.95 -14.01 -12.65
CA VAL A 137 -1.34 -12.95 -13.57
C VAL A 137 -0.15 -12.69 -14.48
N ALA A 138 -0.32 -12.94 -15.78
CA ALA A 138 0.76 -12.82 -16.74
C ALA A 138 1.13 -11.37 -17.00
N ASN A 139 2.43 -11.07 -17.04
CA ASN A 139 2.91 -9.77 -17.46
C ASN A 139 2.68 -9.56 -18.96
N PRO A 140 2.22 -8.35 -19.40
CA PRO A 140 2.16 -8.03 -20.81
C PRO A 140 3.57 -8.03 -21.44
N ALA A 141 3.63 -8.24 -22.74
CA ALA A 141 4.89 -8.28 -23.45
C ALA A 141 5.72 -6.99 -23.31
N TRP A 142 5.07 -5.83 -23.23
CA TRP A 142 5.73 -4.54 -23.05
C TRP A 142 6.31 -4.31 -21.64
N LEU A 143 5.89 -5.12 -20.65
CA LEU A 143 6.48 -5.12 -19.31
C LEU A 143 7.51 -6.23 -19.11
N SER A 144 7.70 -7.10 -20.09
CA SER A 144 8.74 -8.14 -20.04
C SER A 144 10.09 -7.58 -20.47
N GLY A 145 11.17 -8.22 -19.98
CA GLY A 145 12.53 -7.80 -20.24
C GLY A 145 13.04 -6.76 -19.24
N GLY A 146 14.10 -6.06 -19.58
CA GLY A 146 14.72 -5.08 -18.70
C GLY A 146 15.76 -4.22 -19.43
N VAL A 147 16.22 -3.19 -18.71
CA VAL A 147 17.30 -2.31 -19.17
C VAL A 147 18.61 -2.77 -18.53
N GLN A 148 19.62 -3.06 -19.34
CA GLN A 148 20.94 -3.41 -18.86
C GLN A 148 21.81 -2.14 -18.75
N LEU A 149 22.03 -1.67 -17.52
CA LEU A 149 22.87 -0.50 -17.24
C LEU A 149 24.33 -0.89 -17.06
N LEU A 150 24.59 -2.06 -16.46
CA LEU A 150 25.91 -2.63 -16.24
C LEU A 150 25.87 -4.09 -16.68
N PRO A 151 27.03 -4.74 -16.96
CA PRO A 151 27.03 -6.14 -17.36
C PRO A 151 26.32 -7.08 -16.40
N ASN A 152 26.31 -6.75 -15.09
CA ASN A 152 25.66 -7.53 -14.04
C ASN A 152 24.36 -6.91 -13.51
N LEU A 153 23.93 -5.79 -14.05
CA LEU A 153 22.77 -5.06 -13.57
C LEU A 153 21.73 -4.93 -14.67
N VAL A 154 20.67 -5.72 -14.54
CA VAL A 154 19.48 -5.63 -15.40
C VAL A 154 18.33 -5.13 -14.54
N LEU A 155 17.71 -4.01 -14.95
CA LEU A 155 16.54 -3.44 -14.30
C LEU A 155 15.29 -3.94 -15.00
N PRO A 156 14.45 -4.79 -14.37
CA PRO A 156 13.22 -5.27 -15.01
C PRO A 156 12.24 -4.15 -15.30
N TRP A 157 11.62 -4.17 -16.47
CA TRP A 157 10.64 -3.16 -16.87
C TRP A 157 9.42 -3.13 -15.96
N ASN A 158 8.95 -4.30 -15.47
CA ASN A 158 7.81 -4.37 -14.57
C ASN A 158 8.06 -3.60 -13.27
N ARG A 159 9.26 -3.68 -12.71
CA ARG A 159 9.63 -2.95 -11.50
C ARG A 159 9.77 -1.45 -11.73
N ILE A 160 10.34 -1.06 -12.85
CA ILE A 160 10.44 0.35 -13.25
C ILE A 160 9.03 0.94 -13.44
N ALA A 161 8.15 0.20 -14.11
CA ALA A 161 6.76 0.61 -14.30
C ALA A 161 6.00 0.75 -12.97
N VAL A 162 6.21 -0.16 -12.03
CA VAL A 162 5.61 -0.09 -10.69
C VAL A 162 6.10 1.15 -9.94
N ILE A 163 7.39 1.43 -9.95
CA ILE A 163 7.95 2.62 -9.28
C ILE A 163 7.36 3.91 -9.88
N ALA A 164 7.32 4.01 -11.21
CA ALA A 164 6.75 5.16 -11.90
C ALA A 164 5.26 5.33 -11.57
N PHE A 165 4.52 4.24 -11.55
CA PHE A 165 3.09 4.23 -11.20
C PHE A 165 2.86 4.69 -9.75
N VAL A 166 3.66 4.20 -8.81
CA VAL A 166 3.57 4.59 -7.39
C VAL A 166 3.83 6.09 -7.22
N LEU A 167 4.83 6.63 -7.91
CA LEU A 167 5.10 8.06 -7.88
C LEU A 167 3.94 8.87 -8.46
N LEU A 168 3.32 8.38 -9.53
CA LEU A 168 2.14 9.01 -10.12
C LEU A 168 0.96 9.02 -9.13
N VAL A 169 0.68 7.89 -8.49
CA VAL A 169 -0.39 7.77 -7.48
C VAL A 169 -0.12 8.69 -6.30
N LEU A 170 1.13 8.76 -5.85
CA LEU A 170 1.52 9.67 -4.77
C LEU A 170 1.27 11.13 -5.14
N ALA A 171 1.65 11.53 -6.34
CA ALA A 171 1.43 12.89 -6.84
C ALA A 171 -0.06 13.22 -6.92
N MET A 172 -0.86 12.30 -7.46
CA MET A 172 -2.31 12.46 -7.56
C MET A 172 -2.97 12.55 -6.18
N THR A 173 -2.54 11.73 -5.23
CA THR A 173 -3.04 11.76 -3.85
C THR A 173 -2.69 13.08 -3.17
N TRP A 174 -1.47 13.55 -3.33
CA TRP A 174 -1.05 14.84 -2.80
C TRP A 174 -1.89 15.99 -3.36
N LEU A 175 -2.12 16.01 -4.67
CA LEU A 175 -2.98 17.01 -5.32
C LEU A 175 -4.41 16.93 -4.78
N LEU A 176 -4.96 15.73 -4.65
CA LEU A 176 -6.31 15.53 -4.14
C LEU A 176 -6.46 16.05 -2.71
N LEU A 177 -5.49 15.75 -1.83
CA LEU A 177 -5.56 16.16 -0.43
C LEU A 177 -5.28 17.64 -0.21
N ASN A 178 -4.50 18.31 -1.06
CA ASN A 178 -4.08 19.69 -0.85
C ASN A 178 -4.80 20.70 -1.73
N LYS A 179 -5.37 20.29 -2.87
CA LYS A 179 -5.93 21.20 -3.88
C LYS A 179 -7.44 21.03 -4.12
N THR A 180 -8.09 20.08 -3.47
CA THR A 180 -9.52 19.83 -3.66
C THR A 180 -10.32 20.10 -2.38
N ARG A 181 -11.64 20.24 -2.55
CA ARG A 181 -12.57 20.39 -1.43
C ARG A 181 -12.61 19.15 -0.54
N LEU A 182 -12.48 17.95 -1.12
CA LEU A 182 -12.46 16.71 -0.35
C LEU A 182 -11.27 16.71 0.62
N GLY A 183 -10.08 17.09 0.17
CA GLY A 183 -8.91 17.19 1.03
C GLY A 183 -9.07 18.21 2.13
N MET A 184 -9.66 19.37 1.84
CA MET A 184 -9.98 20.40 2.84
C MET A 184 -10.96 19.86 3.88
N ASN A 185 -12.02 19.19 3.45
CA ASN A 185 -13.03 18.62 4.33
C ASN A 185 -12.44 17.50 5.21
N VAL A 186 -11.57 16.64 4.66
CA VAL A 186 -10.89 15.60 5.43
C VAL A 186 -10.02 16.20 6.51
N ARG A 187 -9.25 17.25 6.19
CA ARG A 187 -8.41 17.96 7.18
C ARG A 187 -9.26 18.62 8.28
N ALA A 188 -10.38 19.22 7.92
CA ALA A 188 -11.30 19.83 8.88
C ALA A 188 -11.87 18.78 9.85
N VAL A 189 -12.33 17.65 9.33
CA VAL A 189 -12.85 16.54 10.15
C VAL A 189 -11.76 15.95 11.05
N THR A 190 -10.53 15.86 10.56
CA THR A 190 -9.38 15.37 11.33
C THR A 190 -9.06 16.29 12.51
N GLN A 191 -9.16 17.61 12.32
CA GLN A 191 -8.87 18.58 13.38
C GLN A 191 -9.94 18.58 14.45
N ASN A 192 -11.20 18.69 14.06
CA ASN A 192 -12.32 18.68 14.99
C ASN A 192 -13.61 18.32 14.25
N ARG A 193 -14.05 17.10 14.47
CA ARG A 193 -15.24 16.53 13.81
C ARG A 193 -16.52 17.31 14.15
N ALA A 194 -16.72 17.61 15.42
CA ALA A 194 -17.91 18.33 15.87
C ALA A 194 -17.99 19.76 15.32
N MET A 195 -16.86 20.45 15.32
CA MET A 195 -16.78 21.82 14.78
C MET A 195 -16.95 21.83 13.25
N ALA A 196 -16.36 20.84 12.55
CA ALA A 196 -16.54 20.70 11.11
C ALA A 196 -18.02 20.48 10.75
N ALA A 197 -18.73 19.64 11.51
CA ALA A 197 -20.15 19.44 11.33
C ALA A 197 -20.95 20.73 11.53
N CYS A 198 -20.61 21.54 12.54
CA CYS A 198 -21.22 22.85 12.80
C CYS A 198 -20.94 23.83 11.66
N CYS A 199 -19.83 23.73 10.97
CA CYS A 199 -19.47 24.57 9.82
C CYS A 199 -20.08 24.09 8.50
N GLY A 200 -20.95 23.08 8.51
CA GLY A 200 -21.66 22.61 7.34
C GLY A 200 -20.93 21.51 6.56
N VAL A 201 -19.84 20.94 7.10
CA VAL A 201 -19.15 19.83 6.47
C VAL A 201 -19.96 18.53 6.66
N PRO A 202 -20.31 17.81 5.59
CA PRO A 202 -21.04 16.54 5.71
C PRO A 202 -20.09 15.42 6.17
N THR A 203 -19.86 15.31 7.49
CA THR A 203 -18.85 14.43 8.08
C THR A 203 -19.01 12.96 7.68
N GLY A 204 -20.24 12.45 7.66
CA GLY A 204 -20.50 11.07 7.27
C GLY A 204 -20.10 10.75 5.83
N ARG A 205 -20.35 11.70 4.94
CA ARG A 205 -19.96 11.56 3.53
C ARG A 205 -18.44 11.69 3.34
N VAL A 206 -17.83 12.62 4.06
CA VAL A 206 -16.37 12.82 4.03
C VAL A 206 -15.65 11.58 4.55
N ASP A 207 -16.09 10.98 5.65
CA ASP A 207 -15.52 9.75 6.19
C ASP A 207 -15.61 8.60 5.18
N MET A 208 -16.78 8.43 4.57
CA MET A 208 -17.01 7.39 3.58
C MET A 208 -16.10 7.56 2.36
N LEU A 209 -15.98 8.78 1.83
CA LEU A 209 -15.14 9.06 0.67
C LEU A 209 -13.65 8.89 0.99
N ALA A 210 -13.20 9.34 2.16
CA ALA A 210 -11.81 9.20 2.58
C ALA A 210 -11.44 7.74 2.80
N PHE A 211 -12.30 6.97 3.44
CA PHE A 211 -12.10 5.55 3.65
C PHE A 211 -12.08 4.78 2.32
N GLY A 212 -12.99 5.13 1.40
CA GLY A 212 -13.02 4.59 0.05
C GLY A 212 -11.77 4.93 -0.75
N LEU A 213 -11.27 6.14 -0.63
CA LEU A 213 -10.02 6.55 -1.28
C LEU A 213 -8.83 5.72 -0.77
N GLY A 214 -8.71 5.55 0.55
CA GLY A 214 -7.65 4.73 1.14
C GLY A 214 -7.72 3.28 0.67
N SER A 215 -8.91 2.70 0.67
CA SER A 215 -9.14 1.33 0.18
C SER A 215 -8.86 1.19 -1.32
N GLY A 216 -9.23 2.18 -2.12
CA GLY A 216 -8.97 2.21 -3.56
C GLY A 216 -7.47 2.27 -3.87
N ILE A 217 -6.72 3.07 -3.13
CA ILE A 217 -5.26 3.14 -3.27
C ILE A 217 -4.63 1.79 -2.93
N ALA A 218 -5.11 1.10 -1.89
CA ALA A 218 -4.68 -0.25 -1.57
C ALA A 218 -4.99 -1.22 -2.72
N GLY A 219 -6.14 -1.09 -3.37
CA GLY A 219 -6.49 -1.87 -4.56
C GLY A 219 -5.53 -1.67 -5.72
N LEU A 220 -5.10 -0.43 -5.95
CA LEU A 220 -4.06 -0.12 -6.93
C LEU A 220 -2.73 -0.80 -6.57
N GLY A 221 -2.39 -0.81 -5.29
CA GLY A 221 -1.23 -1.56 -4.79
C GLY A 221 -1.32 -3.05 -5.06
N GLY A 222 -2.51 -3.62 -4.94
CA GLY A 222 -2.77 -5.02 -5.28
C GLY A 222 -2.53 -5.32 -6.75
N VAL A 223 -2.94 -4.44 -7.65
CA VAL A 223 -2.66 -4.58 -9.09
C VAL A 223 -1.15 -4.54 -9.36
N ALA A 224 -0.44 -3.64 -8.71
CA ALA A 224 1.02 -3.57 -8.82
C ALA A 224 1.69 -4.86 -8.33
N LEU A 225 1.23 -5.41 -7.21
CA LEU A 225 1.74 -6.67 -6.68
C LEU A 225 1.47 -7.85 -7.63
N SER A 226 0.33 -7.86 -8.31
CA SER A 226 -0.02 -8.92 -9.25
C SER A 226 0.96 -9.00 -10.43
N GLN A 227 1.58 -7.88 -10.79
CA GLN A 227 2.58 -7.83 -11.86
C GLN A 227 3.97 -8.32 -11.41
N LEU A 228 4.21 -8.40 -10.10
CA LEU A 228 5.51 -8.78 -9.54
C LEU A 228 5.56 -10.19 -8.99
N GLY A 229 4.43 -10.82 -8.72
CA GLY A 229 4.38 -12.13 -8.12
C GLY A 229 3.02 -12.82 -8.25
N ASN A 230 2.89 -13.97 -7.59
CA ASN A 230 1.64 -14.73 -7.58
C ASN A 230 0.60 -14.07 -6.68
N VAL A 231 -0.65 -14.26 -7.04
CA VAL A 231 -1.81 -13.75 -6.30
C VAL A 231 -2.42 -14.89 -5.51
N GLY A 232 -2.59 -14.70 -4.22
CA GLY A 232 -3.20 -15.70 -3.34
C GLY A 232 -4.10 -15.07 -2.28
N PRO A 233 -4.94 -15.89 -1.62
CA PRO A 233 -5.84 -15.38 -0.58
C PRO A 233 -5.12 -14.75 0.63
N GLU A 234 -3.86 -15.12 0.86
CA GLU A 234 -3.05 -14.64 1.99
C GLU A 234 -2.12 -13.49 1.63
N LEU A 235 -2.22 -12.95 0.40
CA LEU A 235 -1.35 -11.89 -0.10
C LEU A 235 -1.35 -10.66 0.83
N GLY A 236 -2.53 -10.23 1.26
CA GLY A 236 -2.68 -9.04 2.08
C GLY A 236 -2.11 -9.16 3.48
N GLN A 237 -2.12 -10.36 4.07
CA GLN A 237 -1.63 -10.56 5.45
C GLN A 237 -0.14 -10.30 5.59
N GLY A 238 0.64 -10.54 4.54
CA GLY A 238 2.08 -10.29 4.55
C GLY A 238 2.44 -8.80 4.54
N TYR A 239 1.53 -7.94 4.12
CA TYR A 239 1.80 -6.51 3.94
C TYR A 239 1.16 -5.61 4.99
N ILE A 240 0.16 -6.09 5.73
CA ILE A 240 -0.58 -5.25 6.68
C ILE A 240 0.31 -4.75 7.82
N ILE A 241 1.13 -5.61 8.38
CA ILE A 241 2.04 -5.26 9.49
C ILE A 241 3.09 -4.27 8.99
N ASP A 242 3.69 -4.53 7.83
CA ASP A 242 4.70 -3.65 7.23
C ASP A 242 4.11 -2.27 6.92
N SER A 243 2.86 -2.22 6.44
CA SER A 243 2.17 -0.96 6.17
C SER A 243 1.94 -0.14 7.44
N PHE A 244 1.52 -0.78 8.53
CA PHE A 244 1.38 -0.12 9.83
C PHE A 244 2.73 0.40 10.35
N LEU A 245 3.79 -0.39 10.21
CA LEU A 245 5.14 0.01 10.61
C LEU A 245 5.60 1.25 9.84
N VAL A 246 5.35 1.28 8.53
CA VAL A 246 5.70 2.43 7.69
C VAL A 246 4.96 3.69 8.13
N VAL A 247 3.67 3.60 8.38
CA VAL A 247 2.86 4.75 8.81
C VAL A 247 3.29 5.25 10.18
N VAL A 248 3.51 4.36 11.13
CA VAL A 248 3.93 4.71 12.50
C VAL A 248 5.34 5.28 12.50
N LEU A 249 6.28 4.67 11.77
CA LEU A 249 7.67 5.13 11.68
C LEU A 249 7.76 6.51 11.03
N GLY A 250 6.97 6.75 9.99
CA GLY A 250 6.96 8.03 9.28
C GLY A 250 6.29 9.16 10.04
N GLY A 251 5.51 8.84 11.04
CA GLY A 251 4.67 9.79 11.78
C GLY A 251 3.22 9.74 11.29
N VAL A 252 2.31 9.42 12.20
CA VAL A 252 0.88 9.29 11.88
C VAL A 252 0.34 10.63 11.38
N GLY A 253 -0.30 10.62 10.22
CA GLY A 253 -0.85 11.81 9.59
C GLY A 253 0.13 12.62 8.73
N GLN A 254 1.39 12.18 8.59
CA GLN A 254 2.41 12.85 7.77
C GLN A 254 2.71 12.05 6.50
N LEU A 255 2.36 12.62 5.36
CA LEU A 255 2.58 11.99 4.05
C LEU A 255 4.06 11.87 3.71
N ALA A 256 4.83 12.95 3.94
CA ALA A 256 6.28 12.96 3.71
C ALA A 256 7.00 11.90 4.56
N GLY A 257 6.58 11.73 5.82
CA GLY A 257 7.11 10.71 6.71
C GLY A 257 6.82 9.31 6.20
N THR A 258 5.62 9.06 5.70
CA THR A 258 5.23 7.76 5.11
C THR A 258 6.10 7.44 3.89
N VAL A 259 6.36 8.39 3.02
CA VAL A 259 7.24 8.22 1.86
C VAL A 259 8.66 7.86 2.29
N ALA A 260 9.24 8.63 3.21
CA ALA A 260 10.59 8.39 3.70
C ALA A 260 10.71 7.03 4.39
N ALA A 261 9.76 6.67 5.23
CA ALA A 261 9.74 5.39 5.94
C ALA A 261 9.59 4.20 4.99
N ALA A 262 8.71 4.28 3.99
CA ALA A 262 8.49 3.22 3.03
C ALA A 262 9.76 2.90 2.23
N PHE A 263 10.39 3.91 1.67
CA PHE A 263 11.63 3.73 0.90
C PHE A 263 12.79 3.29 1.80
N GLY A 264 12.90 3.89 2.99
CA GLY A 264 13.94 3.51 3.95
C GLY A 264 13.82 2.06 4.38
N LEU A 265 12.63 1.60 4.76
CA LEU A 265 12.40 0.20 5.15
C LEU A 265 12.62 -0.76 3.98
N GLY A 266 12.17 -0.41 2.79
CA GLY A 266 12.37 -1.25 1.61
C GLY A 266 13.85 -1.46 1.29
N ILE A 267 14.63 -0.39 1.29
CA ILE A 267 16.08 -0.45 1.03
C ILE A 267 16.81 -1.23 2.11
N VAL A 268 16.55 -0.93 3.39
CA VAL A 268 17.19 -1.61 4.52
C VAL A 268 16.87 -3.09 4.53
N ASN A 269 15.60 -3.45 4.28
CA ASN A 269 15.18 -4.85 4.24
C ASN A 269 15.92 -5.63 3.14
N LYS A 270 16.04 -5.07 1.96
CA LYS A 270 16.72 -5.73 0.83
C LYS A 270 18.23 -5.79 1.00
N ILE A 271 18.85 -4.85 1.70
CA ILE A 271 20.28 -4.90 2.01
C ILE A 271 20.58 -5.95 3.08
N LEU A 272 19.74 -6.07 4.11
CA LEU A 272 19.94 -7.02 5.20
C LEU A 272 19.59 -8.46 4.81
N GLU A 273 18.64 -8.68 3.93
CA GLU A 273 18.14 -10.00 3.55
C GLU A 273 19.24 -10.96 3.08
N PRO A 274 20.18 -10.58 2.18
CA PRO A 274 21.25 -11.48 1.74
C PRO A 274 22.30 -11.79 2.81
N GLN A 275 22.47 -10.93 3.81
CA GLN A 275 23.54 -11.06 4.82
C GLN A 275 23.12 -11.95 5.99
N ILE A 276 21.91 -11.82 6.46
CA ILE A 276 21.42 -12.48 7.69
C ILE A 276 20.16 -13.32 7.47
N GLY A 277 19.65 -13.39 6.23
CA GLY A 277 18.43 -14.09 5.87
C GLY A 277 17.19 -13.21 6.00
N ALA A 278 16.12 -13.63 5.33
CA ALA A 278 14.88 -12.85 5.26
C ALA A 278 14.20 -12.73 6.63
N VAL A 279 14.15 -13.82 7.39
CA VAL A 279 13.46 -13.87 8.69
C VAL A 279 14.20 -13.05 9.74
N LEU A 280 15.51 -13.26 9.88
CA LEU A 280 16.34 -12.53 10.85
C LEU A 280 16.44 -11.03 10.49
N GLY A 281 16.50 -10.71 9.21
CA GLY A 281 16.49 -9.32 8.74
C GLY A 281 15.21 -8.61 9.13
N LYS A 282 14.07 -9.26 8.97
CA LYS A 282 12.77 -8.70 9.35
C LYS A 282 12.65 -8.51 10.86
N ILE A 283 13.11 -9.48 11.66
CA ILE A 283 13.13 -9.38 13.12
C ILE A 283 14.01 -8.21 13.57
N LEU A 284 15.19 -8.06 12.98
CA LEU A 284 16.11 -6.96 13.30
C LEU A 284 15.48 -5.60 12.99
N ILE A 285 14.83 -5.47 11.84
CA ILE A 285 14.13 -4.25 11.45
C ILE A 285 13.01 -3.91 12.44
N LEU A 286 12.21 -4.91 12.85
CA LEU A 286 11.14 -4.73 13.83
C LEU A 286 11.69 -4.24 15.17
N VAL A 287 12.79 -4.84 15.65
CA VAL A 287 13.44 -4.44 16.91
C VAL A 287 13.96 -3.00 16.81
N LEU A 288 14.60 -2.64 15.70
CA LEU A 288 15.10 -1.28 15.48
C LEU A 288 13.96 -0.25 15.46
N ILE A 289 12.85 -0.56 14.83
CA ILE A 289 11.68 0.32 14.76
C ILE A 289 11.06 0.50 16.15
N VAL A 290 10.92 -0.57 16.92
CA VAL A 290 10.40 -0.51 18.29
C VAL A 290 11.29 0.38 19.17
N LEU A 291 12.60 0.23 19.09
CA LEU A 291 13.54 1.08 19.83
C LEU A 291 13.47 2.53 19.38
N PHE A 292 13.33 2.79 18.09
CA PHE A 292 13.18 4.13 17.55
C PHE A 292 11.88 4.80 18.04
N ILE A 293 10.77 4.08 18.05
CA ILE A 293 9.47 4.59 18.51
C ILE A 293 9.50 4.89 20.01
N GLN A 294 10.22 4.10 20.81
CA GLN A 294 10.39 4.37 22.24
C GLN A 294 11.12 5.70 22.49
N LYS A 295 12.07 6.06 21.63
CA LYS A 295 12.79 7.34 21.73
C LYS A 295 12.01 8.49 21.11
N ARG A 296 11.29 8.24 20.01
CA ARG A 296 10.47 9.22 19.28
C ARG A 296 9.08 8.64 18.98
N PRO A 297 8.13 8.72 19.93
CA PRO A 297 6.80 8.17 19.72
C PRO A 297 6.03 8.81 18.56
N GLN A 298 6.45 10.02 18.15
CA GLN A 298 5.83 10.76 17.05
C GLN A 298 6.33 10.35 15.66
N GLY A 299 7.32 9.47 15.57
CA GLY A 299 7.95 9.04 14.34
C GLY A 299 9.00 10.00 13.80
N LEU A 300 9.36 9.88 12.52
CA LEU A 300 10.37 10.71 11.85
C LEU A 300 9.93 12.17 11.71
N PHE A 301 8.66 12.40 11.45
CA PHE A 301 8.06 13.70 11.23
C PHE A 301 6.94 13.92 12.24
N ALA A 302 7.19 14.77 13.23
CA ALA A 302 6.17 15.12 14.21
C ALA A 302 5.17 16.11 13.62
N LEU A 303 3.87 15.96 13.98
CA LEU A 303 2.85 16.95 13.68
C LEU A 303 3.10 18.21 14.52
N LYS A 304 3.41 19.31 13.87
CA LYS A 304 3.55 20.60 14.53
C LYS A 304 2.15 21.15 14.89
N GLY A 305 1.95 21.45 16.17
CA GLY A 305 0.75 22.14 16.64
C GLY A 305 -0.35 21.29 17.26
N ARG A 306 -0.14 19.98 17.44
CA ARG A 306 -1.04 19.15 18.24
C ARG A 306 -0.43 18.90 19.60
N VAL A 307 -0.93 19.62 20.59
CA VAL A 307 -0.71 19.26 22.00
C VAL A 307 -1.71 18.14 22.29
N ILE A 308 -1.23 16.91 22.42
CA ILE A 308 -2.03 15.82 22.95
C ILE A 308 -1.76 15.81 24.45
N ASP A 309 -2.70 16.38 25.21
CA ASP A 309 -2.74 16.18 26.67
C ASP A 309 -3.30 14.79 26.97
#